data_13a30a00a1af913d36a17d034b7a2d63
#
_entry.id   13a30a00a1af913d36a17d034b7a2d63
#
_cell.length_a   1.000
_cell.length_b   1.000
_cell.length_c   1.000
_cell.angle_alpha   90.00
_cell.angle_beta   90.00
_cell.angle_gamma   90.00
#
_symmetry.space_group_name_H-M   'P 1'
#
loop_
_entity.id
_entity.type
_entity.pdbx_description
1 polymer ?
#
loop_
_entity_poly.entity_id
_entity_poly.type
_entity_poly.pdbx_seq_one_letter_code
_entity_poly.pdbx_strand_id
1 'polypeptide(L)'
;MQNKSNHQKEVSLKLPTSFKNILNKDELYVEDFGRGFAWLDTGTHDSFMSASHFVQVIEQRQGFKIACLEELGYRNGWISKEKLMEIAVILDNTPYGKYLNLVAG
;
A
#
# COMPACT_ATOMS: atom_id res chain seq x y z
N MET A 1 5.69 -28.21 20.88
CA MET A 1 6.20 -28.11 19.50
C MET A 1 5.12 -28.56 18.53
N GLN A 2 4.20 -27.67 18.19
CA GLN A 2 3.18 -27.97 17.18
C GLN A 2 3.81 -27.85 15.80
N ASN A 3 3.90 -28.94 15.22
CA ASN A 3 4.04 -29.43 13.87
C ASN A 3 4.10 -28.35 12.76
N LYS A 4 5.31 -27.80 12.51
CA LYS A 4 5.61 -26.98 11.33
C LYS A 4 5.13 -27.65 10.02
N SER A 5 5.10 -28.97 9.95
CA SER A 5 4.69 -29.71 8.76
C SER A 5 3.18 -29.63 8.47
N ASN A 6 2.33 -29.59 9.50
CA ASN A 6 0.88 -29.49 9.30
C ASN A 6 0.47 -28.06 8.88
N HIS A 7 1.09 -27.04 9.47
CA HIS A 7 0.83 -25.66 9.10
C HIS A 7 1.29 -25.35 7.65
N GLN A 8 2.45 -25.85 7.25
CA GLN A 8 2.93 -25.74 5.87
C GLN A 8 2.01 -26.43 4.85
N LYS A 9 1.45 -27.59 5.19
CA LYS A 9 0.49 -28.29 4.32
C LYS A 9 -0.83 -27.51 4.18
N GLU A 10 -1.33 -26.94 5.27
CA GLU A 10 -2.56 -26.16 5.26
C GLU A 10 -2.40 -24.85 4.46
N VAL A 11 -1.30 -24.15 4.61
CA VAL A 11 -0.95 -22.97 3.81
C VAL A 11 -0.81 -23.33 2.33
N SER A 12 -0.16 -24.46 2.01
CA SER A 12 0.02 -24.92 0.63
C SER A 12 -1.30 -25.20 -0.08
N LEU A 13 -2.35 -25.69 0.61
CA LEU A 13 -3.66 -25.95 0.02
C LEU A 13 -4.41 -24.68 -0.41
N LYS A 14 -4.14 -23.54 0.22
CA LYS A 14 -4.81 -22.25 -0.02
C LYS A 14 -4.09 -21.37 -1.03
N LEU A 15 -2.86 -21.69 -1.42
CA LEU A 15 -2.04 -20.90 -2.31
C LEU A 15 -2.33 -21.19 -3.79
N PRO A 16 -2.25 -20.18 -4.69
CA PRO A 16 -2.20 -20.39 -6.13
C PRO A 16 -1.07 -21.34 -6.54
N THR A 17 -1.22 -22.04 -7.68
CA THR A 17 -0.24 -23.04 -8.15
C THR A 17 1.17 -22.47 -8.33
N SER A 18 1.29 -21.21 -8.77
CA SER A 18 2.58 -20.52 -8.89
C SER A 18 3.32 -20.40 -7.57
N PHE A 19 2.61 -20.09 -6.48
CA PHE A 19 3.19 -20.01 -5.13
C PHE A 19 3.54 -21.37 -4.55
N LYS A 20 2.77 -22.43 -4.89
CA LYS A 20 3.08 -23.80 -4.49
C LYS A 20 4.44 -24.26 -5.03
N ASN A 21 4.78 -23.88 -6.26
CA ASN A 21 6.06 -24.22 -6.86
C ASN A 21 7.23 -23.53 -6.12
N ILE A 22 7.07 -22.29 -5.68
CA ILE A 22 8.07 -21.56 -4.90
C ILE A 22 8.21 -22.16 -3.51
N LEU A 23 7.10 -22.52 -2.85
CA LEU A 23 7.10 -23.15 -1.54
C LEU A 23 7.83 -24.51 -1.55
N ASN A 24 7.63 -25.30 -2.62
CA ASN A 24 8.26 -26.62 -2.76
C ASN A 24 9.77 -26.55 -3.02
N LYS A 25 10.27 -25.38 -3.44
CA LYS A 25 11.72 -25.12 -3.66
C LYS A 25 12.40 -24.46 -2.47
N ASP A 26 11.70 -24.31 -1.34
CA ASP A 26 12.17 -23.55 -0.16
C ASP A 26 12.60 -22.10 -0.50
N GLU A 27 12.00 -21.52 -1.55
CA GLU A 27 12.27 -20.14 -2.00
C GLU A 27 11.24 -19.14 -1.45
N LEU A 28 10.31 -19.58 -0.59
CA LEU A 28 9.29 -18.74 0.02
C LEU A 28 9.78 -18.22 1.38
N TYR A 29 9.83 -16.92 1.51
CA TYR A 29 10.15 -16.21 2.75
C TYR A 29 8.92 -15.52 3.30
N VAL A 30 8.83 -15.40 4.62
CA VAL A 30 7.75 -14.68 5.32
C VAL A 30 8.34 -13.44 5.96
N GLU A 31 7.74 -12.29 5.64
CA GLU A 31 8.04 -11.03 6.30
C GLU A 31 6.92 -10.69 7.29
N ASP A 32 7.28 -10.44 8.54
CA ASP A 32 6.35 -9.99 9.57
C ASP A 32 6.43 -8.46 9.67
N PHE A 33 5.36 -7.79 9.27
CA PHE A 33 5.29 -6.33 9.34
C PHE A 33 5.14 -5.79 10.77
N GLY A 34 4.79 -6.65 11.74
CA GLY A 34 4.55 -6.22 13.11
C GLY A 34 3.29 -5.38 13.29
N ARG A 35 3.31 -4.51 14.30
CA ARG A 35 2.16 -3.63 14.62
C ARG A 35 2.17 -2.38 13.73
N GLY A 36 0.97 -1.82 13.50
CA GLY A 36 0.81 -0.57 12.76
C GLY A 36 0.58 -0.76 11.27
N PHE A 37 0.59 -2.00 10.76
CA PHE A 37 0.23 -2.32 9.39
C PHE A 37 -1.21 -2.85 9.34
N ALA A 38 -1.94 -2.46 8.31
CA ALA A 38 -3.26 -2.98 8.02
C ALA A 38 -3.24 -3.66 6.64
N TRP A 39 -3.69 -4.92 6.60
CA TRP A 39 -3.93 -5.62 5.36
C TRP A 39 -5.41 -5.53 5.02
N LEU A 40 -5.72 -4.95 3.86
CA LEU A 40 -7.09 -4.78 3.39
C LEU A 40 -7.25 -5.49 2.06
N ASP A 41 -8.17 -6.46 2.02
CA ASP A 41 -8.54 -7.10 0.77
C ASP A 41 -9.48 -6.19 -0.03
N THR A 42 -9.39 -6.24 -1.35
CA THR A 42 -10.24 -5.47 -2.27
C THR A 42 -10.90 -6.35 -3.32
N GLY A 43 -10.90 -7.66 -3.12
CA GLY A 43 -11.40 -8.66 -4.07
C GLY A 43 -12.91 -8.72 -4.22
N THR A 44 -13.68 -8.14 -3.29
CA THR A 44 -15.15 -8.03 -3.35
C THR A 44 -15.58 -6.57 -3.29
N HIS A 45 -16.83 -6.27 -3.70
CA HIS A 45 -17.35 -4.91 -3.57
C HIS A 45 -17.36 -4.42 -2.13
N ASP A 46 -17.74 -5.27 -1.19
CA ASP A 46 -17.80 -4.91 0.24
C ASP A 46 -16.40 -4.68 0.82
N SER A 47 -15.43 -5.54 0.51
CA SER A 47 -14.05 -5.36 0.97
C SER A 47 -13.38 -4.14 0.34
N PHE A 48 -13.67 -3.85 -0.93
CA PHE A 48 -13.21 -2.64 -1.61
C PHE A 48 -13.77 -1.37 -0.95
N MET A 49 -15.07 -1.35 -0.63
CA MET A 49 -15.69 -0.22 0.07
C MET A 49 -15.12 -0.03 1.47
N SER A 50 -14.88 -1.12 2.19
CA SER A 50 -14.25 -1.07 3.52
C SER A 50 -12.83 -0.52 3.46
N ALA A 51 -12.03 -0.95 2.49
CA ALA A 51 -10.69 -0.43 2.27
C ALA A 51 -10.71 1.06 1.90
N SER A 52 -11.62 1.48 1.02
CA SER A 52 -11.80 2.88 0.63
C SER A 52 -12.17 3.76 1.82
N HIS A 53 -13.08 3.28 2.67
CA HIS A 53 -13.47 3.99 3.89
C HIS A 53 -12.30 4.11 4.88
N PHE A 54 -11.52 3.05 5.06
CA PHE A 54 -10.32 3.08 5.89
C PHE A 54 -9.34 4.15 5.41
N VAL A 55 -9.02 4.18 4.12
CA VAL A 55 -8.15 5.19 3.51
C VAL A 55 -8.71 6.59 3.74
N GLN A 56 -10.00 6.80 3.48
CA GLN A 56 -10.67 8.08 3.69
C GLN A 56 -10.51 8.59 5.13
N VAL A 57 -10.77 7.74 6.12
CA VAL A 57 -10.66 8.12 7.54
C VAL A 57 -9.24 8.51 7.92
N ILE A 58 -8.24 7.74 7.47
CA ILE A 58 -6.83 8.05 7.75
C ILE A 58 -6.43 9.38 7.11
N GLU A 59 -6.76 9.59 5.83
CA GLU A 59 -6.43 10.84 5.13
C GLU A 59 -7.07 12.06 5.78
N GLN A 60 -8.35 11.96 6.14
CA GLN A 60 -9.08 13.07 6.76
C GLN A 60 -8.55 13.42 8.15
N ARG A 61 -8.16 12.41 8.94
CA ARG A 61 -7.70 12.64 10.31
C ARG A 61 -6.25 13.06 10.42
N GLN A 62 -5.40 12.59 9.52
CA GLN A 62 -3.96 12.84 9.58
C GLN A 62 -3.51 13.94 8.60
N GLY A 63 -4.34 14.30 7.63
CA GLY A 63 -3.99 15.30 6.62
C GLY A 63 -2.96 14.83 5.60
N PHE A 64 -2.70 13.53 5.52
CA PHE A 64 -1.81 12.93 4.52
C PHE A 64 -2.61 12.24 3.42
N LYS A 65 -2.01 12.14 2.22
CA LYS A 65 -2.52 11.30 1.16
C LYS A 65 -1.81 9.95 1.17
N ILE A 66 -2.59 8.86 1.21
CA ILE A 66 -2.05 7.50 1.10
C ILE A 66 -1.69 7.23 -0.36
N ALA A 67 -0.50 6.64 -0.59
CA ALA A 67 0.02 6.31 -1.91
C ALA A 67 0.12 7.52 -2.87
N CYS A 68 0.43 8.70 -2.35
CA CYS A 68 0.72 9.87 -3.16
C CYS A 68 2.09 9.71 -3.83
N LEU A 69 2.09 9.30 -5.10
CA LEU A 69 3.33 8.95 -5.82
C LEU A 69 4.23 10.17 -6.02
N GLU A 70 3.66 11.35 -6.23
CA GLU A 70 4.39 12.60 -6.38
C GLU A 70 5.12 12.99 -5.09
N GLU A 71 4.46 12.85 -3.94
CA GLU A 71 5.10 13.10 -2.64
C GLU A 71 6.22 12.08 -2.39
N LEU A 72 5.98 10.80 -2.65
CA LEU A 72 7.00 9.76 -2.52
C LEU A 72 8.19 10.03 -3.44
N GLY A 73 7.94 10.39 -4.69
CA GLY A 73 8.97 10.76 -5.65
C GLY A 73 9.80 11.96 -5.20
N TYR A 74 9.14 12.97 -4.67
CA TYR A 74 9.81 14.17 -4.14
C TYR A 74 10.65 13.86 -2.89
N ARG A 75 10.09 13.16 -1.91
CA ARG A 75 10.78 12.79 -0.68
C ARG A 75 11.99 11.88 -0.90
N ASN A 76 11.94 11.03 -1.93
CA ASN A 76 13.07 10.17 -2.33
C ASN A 76 14.06 10.86 -3.28
N GLY A 77 13.82 12.12 -3.66
CA GLY A 77 14.69 12.86 -4.56
C GLY A 77 14.63 12.42 -6.03
N TRP A 78 13.58 11.69 -6.43
CA TRP A 78 13.37 11.24 -7.81
C TRP A 78 12.78 12.33 -8.70
N ILE A 79 12.05 13.26 -8.11
CA ILE A 79 11.57 14.47 -8.78
C ILE A 79 11.97 15.70 -7.99
N SER A 80 12.19 16.83 -8.69
CA SER A 80 12.53 18.08 -8.06
C SER A 80 11.30 18.80 -7.50
N LYS A 81 11.52 19.81 -6.65
CA LYS A 81 10.46 20.68 -6.14
C LYS A 81 9.72 21.38 -7.28
N GLU A 82 10.45 21.86 -8.28
CA GLU A 82 9.89 22.53 -9.45
C GLU A 82 8.95 21.59 -10.21
N LYS A 83 9.35 20.32 -10.39
CA LYS A 83 8.51 19.32 -11.05
C LYS A 83 7.27 19.00 -10.25
N LEU A 84 7.38 18.91 -8.93
CA LEU A 84 6.23 18.72 -8.05
C LEU A 84 5.24 19.87 -8.16
N MET A 85 5.74 21.10 -8.19
CA MET A 85 4.91 22.32 -8.34
C MET A 85 4.22 22.39 -9.70
N GLU A 86 4.90 21.99 -10.80
CA GLU A 86 4.27 21.91 -12.13
C GLU A 86 3.05 20.98 -12.09
N ILE A 87 3.19 19.80 -11.47
CA ILE A 87 2.10 18.82 -11.34
C ILE A 87 0.98 19.41 -10.47
N ALA A 88 1.33 20.06 -9.37
CA ALA A 88 0.37 20.69 -8.47
C ALA A 88 -0.47 21.76 -9.18
N VAL A 89 0.14 22.56 -10.05
CA VAL A 89 -0.57 23.57 -10.85
C VAL A 89 -1.57 22.94 -11.83
N ILE A 90 -1.21 21.85 -12.48
CA ILE A 90 -2.12 21.13 -13.38
C ILE A 90 -3.37 20.64 -12.63
N LEU A 91 -3.22 20.27 -11.36
CA LEU A 91 -4.25 19.71 -10.51
C LEU A 91 -4.84 20.72 -9.50
N ASP A 92 -4.56 22.00 -9.63
CA ASP A 92 -4.84 23.05 -8.62
C ASP A 92 -6.32 23.15 -8.23
N ASN A 93 -7.23 22.84 -9.13
CA ASN A 93 -8.67 22.82 -8.86
C ASN A 93 -9.15 21.58 -8.07
N THR A 94 -8.25 20.71 -7.66
CA THR A 94 -8.57 19.50 -6.92
C THR A 94 -8.00 19.53 -5.50
N PRO A 95 -8.59 18.79 -4.53
CA PRO A 95 -8.00 18.62 -3.22
C PRO A 95 -6.60 17.98 -3.27
N TYR A 96 -6.33 17.16 -4.29
CA TYR A 96 -5.03 16.53 -4.50
C TYR A 96 -3.95 17.54 -4.88
N GLY A 97 -4.22 18.42 -5.84
CA GLY A 97 -3.28 19.49 -6.22
C GLY A 97 -2.97 20.44 -5.07
N LYS A 98 -3.98 20.80 -4.28
CA LYS A 98 -3.79 21.61 -3.06
C LYS A 98 -2.87 20.92 -2.06
N TYR A 99 -3.01 19.60 -1.90
CA TYR A 99 -2.12 18.82 -1.06
C TYR A 99 -0.69 18.82 -1.57
N LEU A 100 -0.46 18.66 -2.89
CA LEU A 100 0.89 18.71 -3.48
C LEU A 100 1.56 20.07 -3.25
N ASN A 101 0.81 21.16 -3.32
CA ASN A 101 1.31 22.50 -2.98
C ASN A 101 1.77 22.58 -1.52
N LEU A 102 1.04 21.97 -0.58
CA LEU A 102 1.46 21.90 0.83
C LEU A 102 2.73 21.07 1.01
N VAL A 103 2.87 19.97 0.28
CA VAL A 103 4.07 19.11 0.33
C VAL A 103 5.29 19.83 -0.24
N ALA A 104 5.10 20.64 -1.26
CA ALA A 104 6.17 21.44 -1.88
C ALA A 104 6.62 22.62 -1.01
N GLY A 105 5.77 23.06 -0.13
CA GLY A 105 5.84 24.14 0.90
C GLY A 105 6.90 24.81 1.23
#